data_c854faf9a6ebe94d926a5a76744fda20
#
_entry.id   c854faf9a6ebe94d926a5a76744fda20
#
_cell.length_a   1.000
_cell.length_b   1.000
_cell.length_c   1.000
_cell.angle_alpha   90.00
_cell.angle_beta   90.00
_cell.angle_gamma   90.00
#
_symmetry.space_group_name_H-M   'P 1'
#
loop_
_entity.id
_entity.type
_entity.pdbx_description
1 polymer ?
#
loop_
_entity_poly.entity_id
_entity_poly.type
_entity_poly.pdbx_seq_one_letter_code
_entity_poly.pdbx_strand_id
1 'polypeptide(L)'
;MSEPDQNILVMEGISKAFPGVQALDDVGLNLKRGEILCLVGENGAGKSTLMKILTGVDQPDSGRIFLDGKEIQAKSPQHAQSLGISTVYQEINLCPNLSVAENILLGREPHKFGRVDWAKMNALAGETLQRLLGVDIDVTKPLGSYTVAIQQMVAIARALYMASAKILILDEPTSSLDVNETQQLFKVMKKLKDEGVGIIFITHFIGQVYEISDRITVLRNGKLVGTYDTDSITRVGLISKMIGRSLAEFDEMSKIKLDSSKHIKTEALLQAREFGLTGAIQPFDLDLHAGEVVGLAGLLGSGRTETANILFGAEKADSGSVSVNGNLVKEHSPLGSIKRGVALCPEDRKAAGIVDDLTVRENIILAMQANKGWFKYLSLQEQYEIADTYIQLLSIATPSPDQPVKNLSGGNQQKVILARWLATNPQVLILDEPTRGIDVGTKAEIQKLVLSLAEEGKACVFISSELEEVLRTSHRIVVLREREKVAEFAGEVDEKTIIHAIAGGEA
;
A
#
# COMPACT_ATOMS: atom_id res chain seq x y z
N MET A 1 -27.24 -3.70 38.06
CA MET A 1 -27.02 -4.89 37.21
C MET A 1 -26.30 -4.36 36.00
N SER A 2 -24.99 -4.58 35.92
CA SER A 2 -24.18 -4.27 34.75
C SER A 2 -24.70 -5.05 33.55
N GLU A 3 -24.90 -4.40 32.40
CA GLU A 3 -25.26 -5.06 31.15
C GLU A 3 -24.30 -6.24 30.90
N PRO A 4 -24.82 -7.42 30.43
CA PRO A 4 -23.96 -8.55 30.15
C PRO A 4 -22.94 -8.16 29.09
N ASP A 5 -21.72 -8.53 29.36
CA ASP A 5 -20.48 -8.27 28.63
C ASP A 5 -20.70 -8.41 27.12
N GLN A 6 -20.87 -7.29 26.42
CA GLN A 6 -21.00 -7.26 24.97
C GLN A 6 -19.68 -7.59 24.25
N ASN A 7 -18.57 -7.65 24.99
CA ASN A 7 -17.24 -7.89 24.44
C ASN A 7 -17.02 -9.39 24.21
N ILE A 8 -16.77 -9.76 22.95
CA ILE A 8 -16.36 -11.11 22.60
C ILE A 8 -14.86 -11.33 22.87
N LEU A 9 -14.03 -10.28 22.72
CA LEU A 9 -12.61 -10.28 22.98
C LEU A 9 -12.22 -9.12 23.89
N VAL A 10 -11.38 -9.40 24.87
CA VAL A 10 -10.70 -8.38 25.68
C VAL A 10 -9.24 -8.75 25.82
N MET A 11 -8.36 -7.85 25.46
CA MET A 11 -6.92 -7.93 25.69
C MET A 11 -6.53 -6.84 26.69
N GLU A 12 -5.82 -7.20 27.74
CA GLU A 12 -5.45 -6.28 28.83
C GLU A 12 -3.96 -6.31 29.09
N GLY A 13 -3.33 -5.14 29.08
CA GLY A 13 -1.94 -4.98 29.50
C GLY A 13 -0.92 -5.71 28.65
N ILE A 14 -1.19 -5.91 27.36
CA ILE A 14 -0.34 -6.70 26.47
C ILE A 14 0.98 -5.97 26.22
N SER A 15 2.08 -6.59 26.63
CA SER A 15 3.42 -6.09 26.36
C SER A 15 4.26 -7.14 25.66
N LYS A 16 5.14 -6.69 24.76
CA LYS A 16 6.06 -7.52 23.99
C LYS A 16 7.33 -6.77 23.61
N ALA A 17 8.47 -7.33 23.98
CA ALA A 17 9.78 -6.84 23.56
C ALA A 17 10.47 -7.85 22.64
N PHE A 18 11.20 -7.33 21.66
CA PHE A 18 12.16 -8.07 20.85
C PHE A 18 13.56 -7.47 21.09
N PRO A 19 14.65 -8.16 20.75
CA PRO A 19 15.99 -7.61 20.96
C PRO A 19 16.14 -6.20 20.39
N GLY A 20 16.32 -5.21 21.26
CA GLY A 20 16.48 -3.80 20.91
C GLY A 20 15.20 -3.00 20.65
N VAL A 21 13.99 -3.62 20.69
CA VAL A 21 12.73 -2.92 20.38
C VAL A 21 11.59 -3.34 21.33
N GLN A 22 10.96 -2.36 21.98
CA GLN A 22 9.67 -2.56 22.66
C GLN A 22 8.55 -2.45 21.63
N ALA A 23 8.01 -3.59 21.21
CA ALA A 23 7.00 -3.64 20.15
C ALA A 23 5.59 -3.34 20.66
N LEU A 24 5.27 -3.71 21.91
CA LEU A 24 4.01 -3.38 22.60
C LEU A 24 4.30 -3.07 24.06
N ASP A 25 3.67 -2.02 24.59
CA ASP A 25 3.83 -1.54 25.96
C ASP A 25 2.45 -1.21 26.53
N ASP A 26 1.95 -2.10 27.40
CA ASP A 26 0.67 -1.99 28.12
C ASP A 26 -0.54 -1.75 27.19
N VAL A 27 -0.67 -2.52 26.11
CA VAL A 27 -1.72 -2.34 25.11
C VAL A 27 -2.98 -3.09 25.49
N GLY A 28 -4.11 -2.39 25.51
CA GLY A 28 -5.46 -2.93 25.62
C GLY A 28 -6.20 -2.91 24.28
N LEU A 29 -7.06 -3.91 24.04
CA LEU A 29 -7.98 -3.93 22.91
C LEU A 29 -9.25 -4.67 23.31
N ASN A 30 -10.41 -4.15 22.93
CA ASN A 30 -11.68 -4.84 23.11
C ASN A 30 -12.48 -4.85 21.81
N LEU A 31 -13.14 -5.98 21.53
CA LEU A 31 -14.00 -6.19 20.37
C LEU A 31 -15.36 -6.68 20.84
N LYS A 32 -16.42 -6.07 20.35
CA LYS A 32 -17.80 -6.50 20.62
C LYS A 32 -18.23 -7.60 19.63
N ARG A 33 -19.25 -8.34 20.00
CA ARG A 33 -19.88 -9.31 19.08
C ARG A 33 -20.62 -8.55 17.98
N GLY A 34 -20.42 -8.95 16.71
CA GLY A 34 -21.02 -8.27 15.56
C GLY A 34 -20.54 -6.83 15.41
N GLU A 35 -19.27 -6.58 15.64
CA GLU A 35 -18.61 -5.28 15.47
C GLU A 35 -17.50 -5.39 14.44
N ILE A 36 -17.34 -4.34 13.65
CA ILE A 36 -16.14 -4.13 12.83
C ILE A 36 -15.28 -3.09 13.52
N LEU A 37 -14.22 -3.54 14.18
CA LEU A 37 -13.21 -2.71 14.83
C LEU A 37 -12.05 -2.49 13.86
N CYS A 38 -11.78 -1.25 13.50
CA CYS A 38 -10.60 -0.93 12.70
C CYS A 38 -9.39 -0.71 13.63
N LEU A 39 -8.27 -1.39 13.32
CA LEU A 39 -7.01 -1.20 14.02
C LEU A 39 -6.05 -0.44 13.12
N VAL A 40 -5.76 0.81 13.47
CA VAL A 40 -4.93 1.73 12.69
C VAL A 40 -3.68 2.18 13.44
N GLY A 41 -2.71 2.71 12.70
CA GLY A 41 -1.42 3.20 13.21
C GLY A 41 -0.36 3.10 12.14
N GLU A 42 0.75 3.82 12.31
CA GLU A 42 1.89 3.76 11.40
C GLU A 42 2.52 2.36 11.31
N ASN A 43 3.39 2.15 10.31
CA ASN A 43 4.20 0.95 10.25
C ASN A 43 5.14 0.90 11.46
N GLY A 44 5.21 -0.27 12.11
CA GLY A 44 5.93 -0.40 13.37
C GLY A 44 5.15 0.02 14.63
N ALA A 45 3.88 0.48 14.49
CA ALA A 45 3.05 0.84 15.64
C ALA A 45 2.67 -0.33 16.57
N GLY A 46 2.97 -1.58 16.17
CA GLY A 46 2.67 -2.78 16.98
C GLY A 46 1.45 -3.58 16.52
N LYS A 47 0.71 -3.15 15.46
CA LYS A 47 -0.52 -3.80 14.98
C LYS A 47 -0.33 -5.29 14.70
N SER A 48 0.63 -5.63 13.83
CA SER A 48 0.90 -7.03 13.45
C SER A 48 1.42 -7.86 14.64
N THR A 49 2.19 -7.26 15.55
CA THR A 49 2.65 -7.93 16.77
C THR A 49 1.47 -8.28 17.69
N LEU A 50 0.52 -7.33 17.87
CA LEU A 50 -0.69 -7.57 18.66
C LEU A 50 -1.53 -8.72 18.06
N MET A 51 -1.68 -8.75 16.74
CA MET A 51 -2.40 -9.83 16.05
C MET A 51 -1.65 -11.16 16.11
N LYS A 52 -0.33 -11.19 16.00
CA LYS A 52 0.48 -12.40 16.18
C LYS A 52 0.32 -13.00 17.58
N ILE A 53 0.22 -12.16 18.61
CA ILE A 53 -0.06 -12.60 19.97
C ILE A 53 -1.47 -13.19 20.06
N LEU A 54 -2.49 -12.51 19.53
CA LEU A 54 -3.87 -12.99 19.55
C LEU A 54 -4.02 -14.33 18.81
N THR A 55 -3.27 -14.54 17.74
CA THR A 55 -3.29 -15.75 16.92
C THR A 55 -2.31 -16.83 17.39
N GLY A 56 -1.55 -16.59 18.47
CA GLY A 56 -0.63 -17.58 19.05
C GLY A 56 0.63 -17.84 18.21
N VAL A 57 0.97 -16.97 17.26
CA VAL A 57 2.26 -16.98 16.56
C VAL A 57 3.36 -16.54 17.51
N ASP A 58 3.08 -15.50 18.31
CA ASP A 58 3.97 -15.00 19.36
C ASP A 58 3.26 -15.09 20.72
N GLN A 59 4.04 -15.14 21.80
CA GLN A 59 3.52 -15.07 23.17
C GLN A 59 3.78 -13.68 23.74
N PRO A 60 2.83 -13.10 24.50
CA PRO A 60 3.07 -11.86 25.22
C PRO A 60 4.07 -12.06 26.34
N ASP A 61 4.83 -11.02 26.68
CA ASP A 61 5.71 -11.02 27.84
C ASP A 61 4.92 -10.73 29.13
N SER A 62 3.82 -9.96 29.00
CA SER A 62 2.83 -9.71 30.06
C SER A 62 1.45 -9.39 29.46
N GLY A 63 0.42 -9.43 30.30
CA GLY A 63 -0.96 -9.17 29.94
C GLY A 63 -1.82 -10.43 29.86
N ARG A 64 -3.12 -10.25 29.61
CA ARG A 64 -4.11 -11.34 29.57
C ARG A 64 -5.06 -11.16 28.39
N ILE A 65 -5.58 -12.28 27.89
CA ILE A 65 -6.54 -12.31 26.78
C ILE A 65 -7.77 -13.07 27.22
N PHE A 66 -8.94 -12.49 27.03
CA PHE A 66 -10.23 -13.11 27.35
C PHE A 66 -11.06 -13.25 26.09
N LEU A 67 -11.62 -14.44 25.87
CA LEU A 67 -12.55 -14.73 24.78
C LEU A 67 -13.87 -15.24 25.40
N ASP A 68 -14.99 -14.59 25.09
CA ASP A 68 -16.29 -14.86 25.72
C ASP A 68 -16.19 -14.89 27.27
N GLY A 69 -15.45 -13.95 27.85
CA GLY A 69 -15.22 -13.82 29.30
C GLY A 69 -14.30 -14.89 29.91
N LYS A 70 -13.73 -15.80 29.12
CA LYS A 70 -12.78 -16.83 29.60
C LYS A 70 -11.37 -16.45 29.20
N GLU A 71 -10.46 -16.52 30.16
CA GLU A 71 -9.04 -16.31 29.89
C GLU A 71 -8.52 -17.41 28.98
N ILE A 72 -7.84 -16.98 27.89
CA ILE A 72 -7.25 -17.87 26.89
C ILE A 72 -5.77 -17.55 26.70
N GLN A 73 -5.02 -18.57 26.28
CA GLN A 73 -3.67 -18.42 25.78
C GLN A 73 -3.54 -19.25 24.49
N ALA A 74 -3.55 -18.59 23.36
CA ALA A 74 -3.33 -19.24 22.07
C ALA A 74 -1.88 -19.71 21.97
N LYS A 75 -1.66 -21.03 21.83
CA LYS A 75 -0.32 -21.63 21.78
C LYS A 75 0.22 -21.81 20.34
N SER A 76 -0.67 -21.70 19.38
CA SER A 76 -0.37 -21.82 17.94
C SER A 76 -1.53 -21.27 17.12
N PRO A 77 -1.35 -20.95 15.83
CA PRO A 77 -2.43 -20.55 14.95
C PRO A 77 -3.57 -21.57 14.86
N GLN A 78 -3.26 -22.88 14.88
CA GLN A 78 -4.26 -23.94 14.88
C GLN A 78 -5.07 -23.94 16.19
N HIS A 79 -4.41 -23.67 17.33
CA HIS A 79 -5.12 -23.54 18.60
C HIS A 79 -6.02 -22.30 18.61
N ALA A 80 -5.56 -21.15 18.10
CA ALA A 80 -6.40 -19.95 17.95
C ALA A 80 -7.64 -20.23 17.09
N GLN A 81 -7.47 -20.92 15.96
CA GLN A 81 -8.58 -21.35 15.09
C GLN A 81 -9.57 -22.25 15.84
N SER A 82 -9.09 -23.19 16.66
CA SER A 82 -9.97 -24.06 17.45
C SER A 82 -10.78 -23.31 18.51
N LEU A 83 -10.30 -22.14 18.95
CA LEU A 83 -11.00 -21.22 19.85
C LEU A 83 -12.01 -20.32 19.11
N GLY A 84 -11.97 -20.29 17.77
CA GLY A 84 -12.83 -19.46 16.93
C GLY A 84 -12.19 -18.15 16.48
N ILE A 85 -10.87 -18.02 16.54
CA ILE A 85 -10.12 -16.85 16.06
C ILE A 85 -9.44 -17.22 14.74
N SER A 86 -9.84 -16.57 13.65
CA SER A 86 -9.29 -16.80 12.30
C SER A 86 -8.67 -15.55 11.72
N THR A 87 -7.63 -15.72 10.91
CA THR A 87 -6.90 -14.62 10.28
C THR A 87 -6.76 -14.83 8.79
N VAL A 88 -6.99 -13.77 8.03
CA VAL A 88 -6.60 -13.63 6.64
C VAL A 88 -5.48 -12.60 6.58
N TYR A 89 -4.30 -13.06 6.20
CA TYR A 89 -3.09 -12.24 6.11
C TYR A 89 -3.03 -11.43 4.82
N GLN A 90 -2.24 -10.38 4.80
CA GLN A 90 -1.99 -9.51 3.65
C GLN A 90 -1.48 -10.30 2.42
N GLU A 91 -0.54 -11.23 2.62
CA GLU A 91 -0.17 -12.19 1.58
C GLU A 91 -1.13 -13.37 1.62
N ILE A 92 -1.84 -13.61 0.52
CA ILE A 92 -2.81 -14.69 0.40
C ILE A 92 -2.07 -16.03 0.47
N ASN A 93 -2.06 -16.66 1.66
CA ASN A 93 -1.43 -17.96 1.89
C ASN A 93 -2.31 -19.10 1.36
N LEU A 94 -2.54 -19.10 0.04
CA LEU A 94 -3.27 -20.12 -0.69
C LEU A 94 -2.37 -20.76 -1.76
N CYS A 95 -2.73 -21.96 -2.18
CA CYS A 95 -2.00 -22.70 -3.20
C CYS A 95 -2.63 -22.47 -4.57
N PRO A 96 -2.06 -21.63 -5.46
CA PRO A 96 -2.67 -21.28 -6.74
C PRO A 96 -2.85 -22.46 -7.68
N ASN A 97 -2.02 -23.51 -7.53
CA ASN A 97 -2.06 -24.73 -8.34
C ASN A 97 -3.13 -25.74 -7.89
N LEU A 98 -3.68 -25.58 -6.69
CA LEU A 98 -4.77 -26.40 -6.19
C LEU A 98 -6.11 -25.79 -6.58
N SER A 99 -7.15 -26.64 -6.63
CA SER A 99 -8.52 -26.16 -6.86
C SER A 99 -9.00 -25.27 -5.72
N VAL A 100 -10.08 -24.51 -5.98
CA VAL A 100 -10.73 -23.69 -4.95
C VAL A 100 -11.19 -24.57 -3.79
N ALA A 101 -11.81 -25.74 -4.08
CA ALA A 101 -12.29 -26.67 -3.05
C ALA A 101 -11.14 -27.22 -2.18
N GLU A 102 -10.00 -27.56 -2.78
CA GLU A 102 -8.81 -27.99 -2.04
C GLU A 102 -8.28 -26.86 -1.12
N ASN A 103 -8.24 -25.62 -1.62
CA ASN A 103 -7.80 -24.50 -0.81
C ASN A 103 -8.69 -24.25 0.41
N ILE A 104 -10.02 -24.35 0.27
CA ILE A 104 -10.97 -24.13 1.37
C ILE A 104 -10.86 -25.24 2.42
N LEU A 105 -10.74 -26.50 1.98
CA LEU A 105 -10.84 -27.69 2.83
C LEU A 105 -9.50 -28.31 3.19
N LEU A 106 -8.38 -27.68 2.84
CA LEU A 106 -7.02 -28.16 3.08
C LEU A 106 -6.81 -28.57 4.53
N GLY A 107 -6.43 -29.85 4.73
CA GLY A 107 -6.24 -30.45 6.06
C GLY A 107 -7.53 -30.88 6.75
N ARG A 108 -8.70 -30.80 6.06
CA ARG A 108 -10.03 -31.24 6.54
C ARG A 108 -10.84 -31.90 5.42
N GLU A 109 -10.15 -32.54 4.50
CA GLU A 109 -10.77 -33.18 3.37
C GLU A 109 -11.73 -34.29 3.85
N PRO A 110 -12.97 -34.32 3.34
CA PRO A 110 -13.89 -35.39 3.66
C PRO A 110 -13.39 -36.71 3.07
N HIS A 111 -13.39 -37.77 3.87
CA HIS A 111 -12.92 -39.08 3.46
C HIS A 111 -14.08 -40.08 3.37
N LYS A 112 -14.02 -40.95 2.34
CA LYS A 112 -14.89 -42.10 2.18
C LYS A 112 -14.05 -43.32 1.86
N PHE A 113 -14.14 -44.36 2.66
CA PHE A 113 -13.34 -45.59 2.54
C PHE A 113 -11.81 -45.33 2.49
N GLY A 114 -11.31 -44.38 3.30
CA GLY A 114 -9.87 -44.06 3.35
C GLY A 114 -9.33 -43.21 2.20
N ARG A 115 -10.20 -42.77 1.28
CA ARG A 115 -9.84 -41.87 0.17
C ARG A 115 -10.60 -40.56 0.27
N VAL A 116 -10.07 -39.49 -0.31
CA VAL A 116 -10.75 -38.18 -0.38
C VAL A 116 -12.06 -38.31 -1.15
N ASP A 117 -13.14 -37.84 -0.55
CA ASP A 117 -14.45 -37.75 -1.19
C ASP A 117 -14.59 -36.40 -1.94
N TRP A 118 -14.10 -36.39 -3.17
CA TRP A 118 -14.07 -35.19 -4.02
C TRP A 118 -15.45 -34.60 -4.28
N ALA A 119 -16.47 -35.43 -4.45
CA ALA A 119 -17.83 -34.96 -4.70
C ALA A 119 -18.36 -34.18 -3.47
N LYS A 120 -18.14 -34.72 -2.28
CA LYS A 120 -18.53 -34.09 -1.03
C LYS A 120 -17.68 -32.82 -0.76
N MET A 121 -16.40 -32.87 -1.08
CA MET A 121 -15.49 -31.72 -0.91
C MET A 121 -15.91 -30.54 -1.79
N ASN A 122 -16.19 -30.77 -3.08
CA ASN A 122 -16.65 -29.75 -4.01
C ASN A 122 -18.02 -29.18 -3.60
N ALA A 123 -18.95 -30.04 -3.17
CA ALA A 123 -20.26 -29.59 -2.69
C ALA A 123 -20.13 -28.68 -1.46
N LEU A 124 -19.32 -29.07 -0.46
CA LEU A 124 -19.09 -28.27 0.74
C LEU A 124 -18.42 -26.92 0.44
N ALA A 125 -17.44 -26.91 -0.47
CA ALA A 125 -16.76 -25.68 -0.88
C ALA A 125 -17.72 -24.71 -1.59
N GLY A 126 -18.51 -25.21 -2.53
CA GLY A 126 -19.53 -24.41 -3.23
C GLY A 126 -20.59 -23.86 -2.29
N GLU A 127 -21.12 -24.71 -1.38
CA GLU A 127 -22.08 -24.27 -0.37
C GLU A 127 -21.48 -23.21 0.56
N THR A 128 -20.21 -23.36 0.97
CA THR A 128 -19.52 -22.40 1.82
C THR A 128 -19.39 -21.04 1.15
N LEU A 129 -18.93 -21.00 -0.10
CA LEU A 129 -18.77 -19.76 -0.87
C LEU A 129 -20.14 -19.09 -1.10
N GLN A 130 -21.13 -19.85 -1.54
CA GLN A 130 -22.47 -19.31 -1.82
C GLN A 130 -23.15 -18.80 -0.55
N ARG A 131 -23.14 -19.61 0.53
CA ARG A 131 -23.84 -19.27 1.77
C ARG A 131 -23.20 -18.09 2.50
N LEU A 132 -21.87 -18.12 2.67
CA LEU A 132 -21.15 -17.10 3.47
C LEU A 132 -20.89 -15.84 2.68
N LEU A 133 -20.51 -15.97 1.41
CA LEU A 133 -19.98 -14.85 0.63
C LEU A 133 -20.86 -14.45 -0.56
N GLY A 134 -21.86 -15.28 -0.93
CA GLY A 134 -22.70 -15.05 -2.10
C GLY A 134 -21.95 -15.20 -3.43
N VAL A 135 -20.83 -15.96 -3.42
CA VAL A 135 -19.98 -16.17 -4.58
C VAL A 135 -20.28 -17.53 -5.21
N ASP A 136 -20.60 -17.52 -6.49
CA ASP A 136 -20.86 -18.73 -7.31
C ASP A 136 -19.77 -18.86 -8.37
N ILE A 137 -18.87 -19.82 -8.15
CA ILE A 137 -17.72 -20.10 -9.05
C ILE A 137 -17.51 -21.62 -9.16
N ASP A 138 -16.81 -22.04 -10.20
CA ASP A 138 -16.41 -23.43 -10.37
C ASP A 138 -15.29 -23.80 -9.40
N VAL A 139 -15.65 -24.44 -8.29
CA VAL A 139 -14.73 -24.80 -7.22
C VAL A 139 -13.70 -25.86 -7.60
N THR A 140 -13.84 -26.50 -8.76
CA THR A 140 -12.93 -27.54 -9.27
C THR A 140 -11.73 -26.96 -10.01
N LYS A 141 -11.80 -25.70 -10.44
CA LYS A 141 -10.72 -25.03 -11.16
C LYS A 141 -9.57 -24.63 -10.23
N PRO A 142 -8.32 -24.59 -10.76
CA PRO A 142 -7.18 -24.05 -10.03
C PRO A 142 -7.43 -22.63 -9.57
N LEU A 143 -7.08 -22.33 -8.33
CA LEU A 143 -7.30 -21.01 -7.72
C LEU A 143 -6.59 -19.89 -8.48
N GLY A 144 -5.39 -20.16 -9.02
CA GLY A 144 -4.62 -19.18 -9.81
C GLY A 144 -5.29 -18.72 -11.10
N SER A 145 -6.37 -19.39 -11.56
CA SER A 145 -7.16 -18.96 -12.73
C SER A 145 -8.18 -17.85 -12.40
N TYR A 146 -8.33 -17.50 -11.13
CA TYR A 146 -9.27 -16.49 -10.65
C TYR A 146 -8.58 -15.18 -10.31
N THR A 147 -9.34 -14.07 -10.32
CA THR A 147 -8.84 -12.74 -9.91
C THR A 147 -8.42 -12.73 -8.44
N VAL A 148 -7.58 -11.76 -8.06
CA VAL A 148 -7.12 -11.60 -6.68
C VAL A 148 -8.30 -11.43 -5.71
N ALA A 149 -9.36 -10.74 -6.13
CA ALA A 149 -10.58 -10.60 -5.34
C ALA A 149 -11.24 -11.94 -5.02
N ILE A 150 -11.37 -12.82 -6.00
CA ILE A 150 -11.91 -14.18 -5.79
C ILE A 150 -11.00 -14.99 -4.89
N GLN A 151 -9.66 -14.89 -5.09
CA GLN A 151 -8.69 -15.55 -4.21
C GLN A 151 -8.84 -15.06 -2.76
N GLN A 152 -9.06 -13.75 -2.54
CA GLN A 152 -9.33 -13.18 -1.23
C GLN A 152 -10.63 -13.74 -0.61
N MET A 153 -11.71 -13.86 -1.40
CA MET A 153 -12.94 -14.47 -0.94
C MET A 153 -12.77 -15.95 -0.56
N VAL A 154 -11.94 -16.69 -1.30
CA VAL A 154 -11.58 -18.08 -0.96
C VAL A 154 -10.78 -18.15 0.35
N ALA A 155 -9.86 -17.21 0.61
CA ALA A 155 -9.14 -17.12 1.87
C ALA A 155 -10.08 -16.86 3.06
N ILE A 156 -11.06 -15.98 2.88
CA ILE A 156 -12.11 -15.70 3.89
C ILE A 156 -12.98 -16.92 4.10
N ALA A 157 -13.43 -17.58 3.03
CA ALA A 157 -14.24 -18.80 3.10
C ALA A 157 -13.50 -19.90 3.87
N ARG A 158 -12.21 -20.11 3.58
CA ARG A 158 -11.34 -21.03 4.33
C ARG A 158 -11.28 -20.66 5.82
N ALA A 159 -11.03 -19.38 6.13
CA ALA A 159 -10.93 -18.92 7.50
C ALA A 159 -12.23 -19.13 8.30
N LEU A 160 -13.37 -18.89 7.68
CA LEU A 160 -14.70 -19.08 8.28
C LEU A 160 -15.09 -20.56 8.39
N TYR A 161 -14.79 -21.35 7.37
CA TYR A 161 -15.06 -22.80 7.40
C TYR A 161 -14.27 -23.52 8.47
N MET A 162 -13.01 -23.12 8.65
CA MET A 162 -12.08 -23.76 9.59
C MET A 162 -12.46 -23.63 11.07
N ALA A 163 -13.12 -22.54 11.47
CA ALA A 163 -13.14 -22.14 12.87
C ALA A 163 -14.53 -22.03 13.51
N SER A 164 -15.68 -22.17 12.79
CA SER A 164 -16.94 -21.60 13.31
C SER A 164 -16.65 -20.19 13.85
N ALA A 165 -16.05 -19.34 13.01
CA ALA A 165 -15.30 -18.18 13.43
C ALA A 165 -16.17 -17.22 14.26
N LYS A 166 -15.73 -16.96 15.48
CA LYS A 166 -16.28 -15.91 16.35
C LYS A 166 -15.63 -14.57 16.06
N ILE A 167 -14.34 -14.61 15.71
CA ILE A 167 -13.51 -13.45 15.40
C ILE A 167 -12.79 -13.70 14.08
N LEU A 168 -12.88 -12.73 13.18
CA LEU A 168 -12.17 -12.70 11.91
C LEU A 168 -11.21 -11.51 11.89
N ILE A 169 -9.93 -11.77 11.70
CA ILE A 169 -8.89 -10.76 11.52
C ILE A 169 -8.58 -10.65 10.04
N LEU A 170 -8.68 -9.44 9.50
CA LEU A 170 -8.38 -9.10 8.12
C LEU A 170 -7.22 -8.10 8.10
N ASP A 171 -6.03 -8.58 7.70
CA ASP A 171 -4.82 -7.76 7.68
C ASP A 171 -4.58 -7.25 6.24
N GLU A 172 -4.85 -5.96 6.02
CA GLU A 172 -4.75 -5.24 4.73
C GLU A 172 -5.42 -5.96 3.54
N PRO A 173 -6.66 -6.46 3.66
CA PRO A 173 -7.27 -7.32 2.66
C PRO A 173 -7.61 -6.61 1.35
N THR A 174 -7.55 -5.28 1.32
CA THR A 174 -7.92 -4.43 0.17
C THR A 174 -6.71 -3.90 -0.60
N SER A 175 -5.49 -4.20 -0.17
CA SER A 175 -4.25 -3.61 -0.75
C SER A 175 -4.04 -3.93 -2.24
N SER A 176 -4.67 -4.99 -2.76
CA SER A 176 -4.56 -5.44 -4.16
C SER A 176 -5.90 -5.50 -4.87
N LEU A 177 -6.94 -4.87 -4.30
CA LEU A 177 -8.31 -4.87 -4.84
C LEU A 177 -8.63 -3.53 -5.50
N ASP A 178 -9.42 -3.58 -6.56
CA ASP A 178 -10.03 -2.37 -7.13
C ASP A 178 -11.21 -1.87 -6.27
N VAL A 179 -11.80 -0.73 -6.66
CA VAL A 179 -12.93 -0.12 -5.93
C VAL A 179 -14.15 -1.04 -5.87
N ASN A 180 -14.50 -1.71 -6.99
CA ASN A 180 -15.68 -2.59 -7.05
C ASN A 180 -15.45 -3.86 -6.22
N GLU A 181 -14.26 -4.43 -6.30
CA GLU A 181 -13.84 -5.59 -5.52
C GLU A 181 -13.82 -5.28 -4.01
N THR A 182 -13.34 -4.10 -3.63
CA THR A 182 -13.38 -3.60 -2.25
C THR A 182 -14.81 -3.49 -1.74
N GLN A 183 -15.75 -2.97 -2.56
CA GLN A 183 -17.16 -2.89 -2.20
C GLN A 183 -17.81 -4.27 -2.02
N GLN A 184 -17.41 -5.26 -2.81
CA GLN A 184 -17.87 -6.64 -2.62
C GLN A 184 -17.37 -7.21 -1.30
N LEU A 185 -16.09 -7.00 -0.95
CA LEU A 185 -15.55 -7.40 0.34
C LEU A 185 -16.30 -6.74 1.50
N PHE A 186 -16.60 -5.45 1.41
CA PHE A 186 -17.34 -4.73 2.46
C PHE A 186 -18.78 -5.26 2.64
N LYS A 187 -19.46 -5.64 1.57
CA LYS A 187 -20.76 -6.31 1.67
C LYS A 187 -20.66 -7.63 2.45
N VAL A 188 -19.60 -8.40 2.19
CA VAL A 188 -19.34 -9.64 2.92
C VAL A 188 -19.05 -9.37 4.39
N MET A 189 -18.22 -8.39 4.70
CA MET A 189 -17.91 -8.01 6.09
C MET A 189 -19.16 -7.57 6.86
N LYS A 190 -20.03 -6.75 6.24
CA LYS A 190 -21.32 -6.35 6.83
C LYS A 190 -22.22 -7.54 7.11
N LYS A 191 -22.34 -8.47 6.17
CA LYS A 191 -23.11 -9.71 6.36
C LYS A 191 -22.58 -10.54 7.54
N LEU A 192 -21.26 -10.75 7.63
CA LEU A 192 -20.66 -11.50 8.73
C LEU A 192 -20.85 -10.81 10.09
N LYS A 193 -20.75 -9.47 10.11
CA LYS A 193 -21.09 -8.66 11.28
C LYS A 193 -22.51 -8.90 11.74
N ASP A 194 -23.48 -8.88 10.81
CA ASP A 194 -24.91 -9.12 11.10
C ASP A 194 -25.17 -10.55 11.61
N GLU A 195 -24.34 -11.51 11.21
CA GLU A 195 -24.33 -12.89 11.73
C GLU A 195 -23.65 -13.01 13.12
N GLY A 196 -23.16 -11.88 13.68
CA GLY A 196 -22.55 -11.82 15.01
C GLY A 196 -21.06 -12.11 15.06
N VAL A 197 -20.36 -12.18 13.94
CA VAL A 197 -18.91 -12.31 13.89
C VAL A 197 -18.27 -10.97 14.24
N GLY A 198 -17.33 -10.95 15.21
CA GLY A 198 -16.49 -9.79 15.48
C GLY A 198 -15.36 -9.70 14.45
N ILE A 199 -15.16 -8.55 13.85
CA ILE A 199 -14.15 -8.36 12.80
C ILE A 199 -13.10 -7.35 13.25
N ILE A 200 -11.82 -7.72 13.21
CA ILE A 200 -10.70 -6.79 13.34
C ILE A 200 -10.19 -6.51 11.94
N PHE A 201 -10.38 -5.28 11.48
CA PHE A 201 -9.98 -4.83 10.14
C PHE A 201 -8.75 -3.92 10.25
N ILE A 202 -7.65 -4.34 9.64
CA ILE A 202 -6.40 -3.56 9.63
C ILE A 202 -6.24 -2.98 8.22
N THR A 203 -6.14 -1.67 8.14
CA THR A 203 -5.91 -0.94 6.88
C THR A 203 -5.17 0.37 7.14
N HIS A 204 -4.51 0.86 6.13
CA HIS A 204 -3.93 2.20 6.11
C HIS A 204 -4.75 3.18 5.23
N PHE A 205 -5.81 2.71 4.55
CA PHE A 205 -6.70 3.52 3.72
C PHE A 205 -7.77 4.19 4.60
N ILE A 206 -7.55 5.46 4.93
CA ILE A 206 -8.45 6.21 5.84
C ILE A 206 -9.89 6.27 5.34
N GLY A 207 -10.11 6.39 4.01
CA GLY A 207 -11.45 6.36 3.42
C GLY A 207 -12.22 5.09 3.78
N GLN A 208 -11.57 3.93 3.69
CA GLN A 208 -12.15 2.62 4.01
C GLN A 208 -12.47 2.48 5.51
N VAL A 209 -11.64 3.07 6.39
CA VAL A 209 -11.90 3.08 7.83
C VAL A 209 -13.28 3.69 8.12
N TYR A 210 -13.57 4.85 7.53
CA TYR A 210 -14.85 5.56 7.75
C TYR A 210 -16.04 4.91 7.06
N GLU A 211 -15.81 4.09 6.05
CA GLU A 211 -16.87 3.45 5.28
C GLU A 211 -17.41 2.18 5.96
N ILE A 212 -16.53 1.44 6.65
CA ILE A 212 -16.87 0.09 7.10
C ILE A 212 -16.85 -0.11 8.61
N SER A 213 -16.05 0.65 9.37
CA SER A 213 -15.84 0.39 10.79
C SER A 213 -16.89 1.05 11.68
N ASP A 214 -17.21 0.38 12.80
CA ASP A 214 -18.02 0.94 13.88
C ASP A 214 -17.14 1.73 14.84
N ARG A 215 -15.97 1.16 15.18
CA ARG A 215 -14.99 1.79 16.08
C ARG A 215 -13.58 1.68 15.51
N ILE A 216 -12.74 2.60 15.96
CA ILE A 216 -11.35 2.72 15.51
C ILE A 216 -10.44 2.70 16.74
N THR A 217 -9.52 1.73 16.78
CA THR A 217 -8.44 1.68 17.76
C THR A 217 -7.14 2.16 17.12
N VAL A 218 -6.50 3.15 17.76
CA VAL A 218 -5.26 3.77 17.26
C VAL A 218 -4.09 3.28 18.10
N LEU A 219 -3.11 2.66 17.45
CA LEU A 219 -1.81 2.34 18.03
C LEU A 219 -0.73 3.28 17.51
N ARG A 220 0.22 3.66 18.37
CA ARG A 220 1.39 4.43 18.00
C ARG A 220 2.58 4.07 18.89
N ASN A 221 3.74 3.74 18.25
CA ASN A 221 4.97 3.38 18.95
C ASN A 221 4.77 2.30 20.03
N GLY A 222 4.00 1.25 19.72
CA GLY A 222 3.72 0.15 20.61
C GLY A 222 2.73 0.45 21.75
N LYS A 223 2.06 1.61 21.75
CA LYS A 223 1.11 2.03 22.80
C LYS A 223 -0.27 2.30 22.22
N LEU A 224 -1.30 2.08 23.06
CA LEU A 224 -2.66 2.47 22.76
C LEU A 224 -2.81 4.00 22.89
N VAL A 225 -3.17 4.68 21.79
CA VAL A 225 -3.53 6.11 21.81
C VAL A 225 -4.97 6.29 22.27
N GLY A 226 -5.87 5.41 21.83
CA GLY A 226 -7.27 5.41 22.22
C GLY A 226 -8.14 4.60 21.26
N THR A 227 -9.39 4.39 21.67
CA THR A 227 -10.43 3.76 20.85
C THR A 227 -11.60 4.75 20.74
N TYR A 228 -12.09 4.96 19.52
CA TYR A 228 -13.09 5.99 19.19
C TYR A 228 -14.22 5.38 18.38
N ASP A 229 -15.45 5.83 18.59
CA ASP A 229 -16.52 5.56 17.65
C ASP A 229 -16.22 6.29 16.33
N THR A 230 -16.44 5.62 15.20
CA THR A 230 -16.06 6.16 13.89
C THR A 230 -16.68 7.51 13.59
N ASP A 231 -17.93 7.72 13.98
CA ASP A 231 -18.62 9.00 13.80
C ASP A 231 -18.15 10.12 14.75
N SER A 232 -17.43 9.77 15.83
CA SER A 232 -16.99 10.72 16.86
C SER A 232 -15.65 11.40 16.55
N ILE A 233 -14.88 10.89 15.59
CA ILE A 233 -13.55 11.39 15.24
C ILE A 233 -13.50 11.84 13.78
N THR A 234 -12.95 13.03 13.51
CA THR A 234 -12.76 13.49 12.13
C THR A 234 -11.56 12.81 11.46
N ARG A 235 -11.55 12.71 10.12
CA ARG A 235 -10.42 12.14 9.37
C ARG A 235 -9.09 12.79 9.76
N VAL A 236 -9.05 14.10 9.85
CA VAL A 236 -7.85 14.85 10.23
C VAL A 236 -7.46 14.58 11.69
N GLY A 237 -8.44 14.50 12.59
CA GLY A 237 -8.22 14.12 13.99
C GLY A 237 -7.64 12.71 14.14
N LEU A 238 -8.12 11.74 13.34
CA LEU A 238 -7.60 10.39 13.31
C LEU A 238 -6.14 10.36 12.85
N ILE A 239 -5.84 11.00 11.71
CA ILE A 239 -4.49 11.11 11.16
C ILE A 239 -3.53 11.75 12.18
N SER A 240 -3.95 12.87 12.82
CA SER A 240 -3.15 13.51 13.86
C SER A 240 -2.81 12.58 15.03
N LYS A 241 -3.76 11.73 15.45
CA LYS A 241 -3.53 10.74 16.52
C LYS A 241 -2.62 9.61 16.08
N MET A 242 -2.71 9.16 14.82
CA MET A 242 -1.84 8.12 14.26
C MET A 242 -0.39 8.61 14.16
N ILE A 243 -0.16 9.78 13.60
CA ILE A 243 1.18 10.36 13.36
C ILE A 243 1.75 11.00 14.64
N GLY A 244 0.90 11.51 15.52
CA GLY A 244 1.33 12.24 16.72
C GLY A 244 1.78 13.67 16.46
N ARG A 245 1.47 14.22 15.29
CA ARG A 245 1.80 15.59 14.87
C ARG A 245 0.55 16.45 14.83
N SER A 246 0.73 17.77 14.97
CA SER A 246 -0.39 18.72 15.02
C SER A 246 -0.97 19.01 13.63
N LEU A 247 -2.24 19.43 13.60
CA LEU A 247 -2.95 19.93 12.41
C LEU A 247 -2.19 21.03 11.64
N ALA A 248 -1.36 21.81 12.31
CA ALA A 248 -0.59 22.90 11.70
C ALA A 248 0.40 22.43 10.61
N GLU A 249 0.88 21.20 10.68
CA GLU A 249 1.79 20.65 9.67
C GLU A 249 1.08 20.28 8.35
N PHE A 250 -0.23 19.98 8.41
CA PHE A 250 -1.03 19.73 7.18
C PHE A 250 -1.35 21.04 6.44
N ASP A 251 -1.57 22.15 7.15
CA ASP A 251 -1.74 23.46 6.55
C ASP A 251 -0.47 23.97 5.88
N GLU A 252 0.70 23.52 6.37
CA GLU A 252 2.01 23.85 5.78
C GLU A 252 2.16 23.29 4.35
N MET A 253 1.70 22.07 4.09
CA MET A 253 1.79 21.44 2.74
C MET A 253 0.97 22.23 1.69
N SER A 254 -0.22 22.69 2.05
CA SER A 254 -1.04 23.52 1.16
C SER A 254 -0.36 24.85 0.83
N LYS A 255 0.34 25.46 1.79
CA LYS A 255 1.12 26.67 1.56
C LYS A 255 2.34 26.43 0.65
N ILE A 256 3.07 25.34 0.86
CA ILE A 256 4.20 24.95 0.02
C ILE A 256 3.75 24.79 -1.43
N LYS A 257 2.63 24.10 -1.70
CA LYS A 257 2.08 23.94 -3.06
C LYS A 257 1.76 25.27 -3.71
N LEU A 258 1.11 26.21 -2.98
CA LEU A 258 0.78 27.55 -3.48
C LEU A 258 2.05 28.37 -3.80
N ASP A 259 3.09 28.24 -2.99
CA ASP A 259 4.35 28.97 -3.22
C ASP A 259 5.15 28.37 -4.35
N SER A 260 5.21 27.03 -4.49
CA SER A 260 5.91 26.38 -5.58
C SER A 260 5.30 26.67 -6.96
N SER A 261 3.98 26.85 -7.05
CA SER A 261 3.31 27.20 -8.31
C SER A 261 3.80 28.51 -8.95
N LYS A 262 4.36 29.42 -8.15
CA LYS A 262 4.95 30.69 -8.62
C LYS A 262 6.28 30.53 -9.36
N HIS A 263 6.91 29.35 -9.23
CA HIS A 263 8.24 29.06 -9.78
C HIS A 263 8.19 28.23 -11.06
N ILE A 264 7.00 27.88 -11.56
CA ILE A 264 6.84 27.10 -12.80
C ILE A 264 7.34 27.92 -13.98
N LYS A 265 8.34 27.40 -14.69
CA LYS A 265 8.93 28.05 -15.85
C LYS A 265 8.14 27.70 -17.12
N THR A 266 8.16 28.61 -18.09
CA THR A 266 7.52 28.39 -19.39
C THR A 266 8.26 27.36 -20.25
N GLU A 267 9.57 27.18 -20.05
CA GLU A 267 10.38 26.23 -20.81
C GLU A 267 10.20 24.82 -20.26
N ALA A 268 9.84 23.89 -21.13
CA ALA A 268 9.65 22.49 -20.77
C ALA A 268 11.00 21.74 -20.71
N LEU A 269 11.27 21.06 -19.61
CA LEU A 269 12.43 20.17 -19.45
C LEU A 269 12.27 18.86 -20.24
N LEU A 270 11.04 18.35 -20.33
CA LEU A 270 10.71 17.17 -21.13
C LEU A 270 9.47 17.48 -21.95
N GLN A 271 9.53 17.15 -23.24
CA GLN A 271 8.40 17.27 -24.17
C GLN A 271 8.17 15.93 -24.84
N ALA A 272 6.97 15.43 -24.74
CA ALA A 272 6.52 14.24 -25.45
C ALA A 272 5.39 14.64 -26.43
N ARG A 273 5.52 14.27 -27.69
CA ARG A 273 4.59 14.64 -28.75
C ARG A 273 4.05 13.40 -29.45
N GLU A 274 2.72 13.27 -29.49
CA GLU A 274 2.02 12.15 -30.11
C GLU A 274 2.63 10.79 -29.70
N PHE A 275 3.16 10.74 -28.45
CA PHE A 275 3.82 9.53 -27.99
C PHE A 275 2.80 8.49 -27.57
N GLY A 276 3.00 7.27 -28.02
CA GLY A 276 2.09 6.16 -27.75
C GLY A 276 2.78 4.81 -27.87
N LEU A 277 2.09 3.78 -27.40
CA LEU A 277 2.53 2.39 -27.48
C LEU A 277 1.31 1.51 -27.78
N THR A 278 1.34 0.85 -28.94
CA THR A 278 0.23 0.03 -29.42
C THR A 278 -0.22 -1.00 -28.37
N GLY A 279 -1.50 -0.97 -28.02
CA GLY A 279 -2.07 -1.85 -27.01
C GLY A 279 -1.84 -1.42 -25.55
N ALA A 280 -1.08 -0.34 -25.30
CA ALA A 280 -0.79 0.15 -23.96
C ALA A 280 -1.19 1.61 -23.75
N ILE A 281 -0.90 2.52 -24.69
CA ILE A 281 -1.23 3.95 -24.60
C ILE A 281 -1.57 4.47 -25.99
N GLN A 282 -2.70 5.16 -26.13
CA GLN A 282 -3.03 5.95 -27.32
C GLN A 282 -2.15 7.20 -27.38
N PRO A 283 -1.79 7.67 -28.59
CA PRO A 283 -0.92 8.84 -28.74
C PRO A 283 -1.48 10.10 -28.09
N PHE A 284 -0.65 10.79 -27.30
CA PHE A 284 -0.98 12.10 -26.72
C PHE A 284 0.26 12.96 -26.46
N ASP A 285 0.03 14.24 -26.16
CA ASP A 285 1.08 15.20 -25.84
C ASP A 285 1.19 15.41 -24.33
N LEU A 286 2.45 15.53 -23.84
CA LEU A 286 2.75 15.86 -22.46
C LEU A 286 4.03 16.70 -22.35
N ASP A 287 3.91 17.87 -21.72
CA ASP A 287 5.03 18.72 -21.37
C ASP A 287 5.27 18.70 -19.86
N LEU A 288 6.53 18.67 -19.43
CA LEU A 288 6.93 18.77 -18.03
C LEU A 288 7.80 20.01 -17.87
N HIS A 289 7.35 20.96 -17.08
CA HIS A 289 8.03 22.23 -16.87
C HIS A 289 8.87 22.24 -15.60
N ALA A 290 9.97 22.98 -15.60
CA ALA A 290 10.76 23.19 -14.40
C ALA A 290 9.92 23.87 -13.30
N GLY A 291 9.95 23.33 -12.10
CA GLY A 291 9.14 23.82 -10.99
C GLY A 291 7.71 23.24 -10.93
N GLU A 292 7.39 22.28 -11.79
CA GLU A 292 6.06 21.71 -11.91
C GLU A 292 5.98 20.28 -11.34
N VAL A 293 4.89 19.98 -10.66
CA VAL A 293 4.46 18.61 -10.38
C VAL A 293 3.23 18.30 -11.23
N VAL A 294 3.34 17.35 -12.15
CA VAL A 294 2.24 16.85 -12.96
C VAL A 294 1.72 15.55 -12.35
N GLY A 295 0.46 15.54 -11.93
CA GLY A 295 -0.23 14.36 -11.46
C GLY A 295 -0.80 13.54 -12.60
N LEU A 296 -0.63 12.22 -12.59
CA LEU A 296 -1.37 11.33 -13.49
C LEU A 296 -2.45 10.59 -12.69
N ALA A 297 -3.71 10.89 -13.02
CA ALA A 297 -4.89 10.27 -12.41
C ALA A 297 -5.54 9.29 -13.41
N GLY A 298 -6.18 8.22 -12.88
CA GLY A 298 -6.87 7.22 -13.68
C GLY A 298 -7.04 5.91 -12.92
N LEU A 299 -7.90 5.02 -13.41
CA LEU A 299 -8.06 3.68 -12.84
C LEU A 299 -6.84 2.77 -13.12
N LEU A 300 -6.77 1.65 -12.43
CA LEU A 300 -5.78 0.61 -12.71
C LEU A 300 -5.90 0.17 -14.18
N GLY A 301 -4.76 0.07 -14.89
CA GLY A 301 -4.73 -0.26 -16.31
C GLY A 301 -5.09 0.90 -17.26
N SER A 302 -5.18 2.14 -16.75
CA SER A 302 -5.45 3.33 -17.60
C SER A 302 -4.25 3.82 -18.40
N GLY A 303 -3.05 3.23 -18.23
CA GLY A 303 -1.84 3.59 -18.97
C GLY A 303 -0.85 4.48 -18.20
N ARG A 304 -1.03 4.69 -16.89
CA ARG A 304 -0.16 5.57 -16.07
C ARG A 304 1.28 5.03 -15.97
N THR A 305 1.45 3.77 -15.60
CA THR A 305 2.76 3.11 -15.48
C THR A 305 3.46 3.00 -16.83
N GLU A 306 2.73 2.68 -17.90
CA GLU A 306 3.26 2.62 -19.26
C GLU A 306 3.73 4.01 -19.70
N THR A 307 2.98 5.07 -19.37
CA THR A 307 3.41 6.46 -19.59
C THR A 307 4.74 6.75 -18.89
N ALA A 308 4.87 6.38 -17.61
CA ALA A 308 6.09 6.56 -16.83
C ALA A 308 7.28 5.82 -17.46
N ASN A 309 7.08 4.57 -17.88
CA ASN A 309 8.10 3.73 -18.51
C ASN A 309 8.59 4.29 -19.85
N ILE A 310 7.68 4.80 -20.68
CA ILE A 310 8.04 5.43 -21.96
C ILE A 310 8.82 6.71 -21.73
N LEU A 311 8.37 7.60 -20.85
CA LEU A 311 9.04 8.86 -20.54
C LEU A 311 10.46 8.63 -19.99
N PHE A 312 10.63 7.56 -19.20
CA PHE A 312 11.94 7.15 -18.69
C PHE A 312 12.77 6.38 -19.72
N GLY A 313 12.16 5.83 -20.76
CA GLY A 313 12.84 5.02 -21.77
C GLY A 313 13.12 3.58 -21.32
N ALA A 314 12.39 3.08 -20.32
CA ALA A 314 12.34 1.66 -19.97
C ALA A 314 11.55 0.88 -21.05
N GLU A 315 10.54 1.52 -21.63
CA GLU A 315 9.81 1.06 -22.80
C GLU A 315 9.97 2.05 -23.95
N LYS A 316 9.94 1.54 -25.18
CA LYS A 316 10.08 2.36 -26.38
C LYS A 316 8.69 2.64 -26.94
N ALA A 317 8.35 3.93 -27.10
CA ALA A 317 7.18 4.34 -27.87
C ALA A 317 7.28 3.82 -29.32
N ASP A 318 6.19 3.37 -29.89
CA ASP A 318 6.09 3.01 -31.32
C ASP A 318 5.53 4.14 -32.16
N SER A 319 5.03 5.22 -31.53
CA SER A 319 4.63 6.47 -32.18
C SER A 319 5.18 7.68 -31.45
N GLY A 320 5.25 8.79 -32.16
CA GLY A 320 5.63 10.10 -31.63
C GLY A 320 7.11 10.26 -31.29
N SER A 321 7.39 11.22 -30.42
CA SER A 321 8.77 11.55 -30.02
C SER A 321 8.83 12.11 -28.60
N VAL A 322 9.96 11.89 -27.93
CA VAL A 322 10.29 12.48 -26.63
C VAL A 322 11.56 13.30 -26.78
N SER A 323 11.58 14.51 -26.25
CA SER A 323 12.77 15.35 -26.15
C SER A 323 13.01 15.79 -24.70
N VAL A 324 14.28 15.90 -24.32
CA VAL A 324 14.72 16.35 -23.00
C VAL A 324 15.67 17.53 -23.20
N ASN A 325 15.40 18.67 -22.54
CA ASN A 325 16.14 19.92 -22.71
C ASN A 325 16.29 20.30 -24.20
N GLY A 326 15.19 20.18 -24.98
CA GLY A 326 15.17 20.47 -26.41
C GLY A 326 15.89 19.46 -27.33
N ASN A 327 16.51 18.42 -26.75
CA ASN A 327 17.22 17.39 -27.50
C ASN A 327 16.34 16.15 -27.71
N LEU A 328 16.12 15.76 -28.96
CA LEU A 328 15.35 14.56 -29.29
C LEU A 328 16.02 13.30 -28.73
N VAL A 329 15.25 12.48 -28.05
CA VAL A 329 15.69 11.18 -27.53
C VAL A 329 15.70 10.17 -28.69
N LYS A 330 16.90 9.79 -29.13
CA LYS A 330 17.08 8.77 -30.20
C LYS A 330 17.22 7.37 -29.66
N GLU A 331 17.90 7.22 -28.52
CA GLU A 331 18.09 5.94 -27.84
C GLU A 331 17.23 5.90 -26.58
N HIS A 332 16.27 5.00 -26.56
CA HIS A 332 15.44 4.72 -25.40
C HIS A 332 16.14 3.64 -24.56
N SER A 333 16.70 4.06 -23.44
CA SER A 333 17.31 3.15 -22.45
C SER A 333 17.38 3.82 -21.09
N PRO A 334 17.23 3.07 -19.99
CA PRO A 334 17.36 3.61 -18.64
C PRO A 334 18.67 4.35 -18.42
N LEU A 335 19.81 3.82 -18.88
CA LEU A 335 21.12 4.48 -18.75
C LEU A 335 21.17 5.80 -19.54
N GLY A 336 20.58 5.82 -20.74
CA GLY A 336 20.44 7.05 -21.53
C GLY A 336 19.62 8.10 -20.80
N SER A 337 18.55 7.72 -20.13
CA SER A 337 17.69 8.63 -19.37
C SER A 337 18.38 9.17 -18.12
N ILE A 338 19.12 8.32 -17.39
CA ILE A 338 19.96 8.79 -16.28
C ILE A 338 20.95 9.87 -16.75
N LYS A 339 21.62 9.65 -17.88
CA LYS A 339 22.58 10.64 -18.46
C LYS A 339 21.92 11.95 -18.88
N ARG A 340 20.64 11.91 -19.25
CA ARG A 340 19.84 13.09 -19.60
C ARG A 340 19.20 13.77 -18.38
N GLY A 341 19.41 13.22 -17.18
CA GLY A 341 18.85 13.77 -15.94
C GLY A 341 17.37 13.40 -15.74
N VAL A 342 16.92 12.28 -16.27
CA VAL A 342 15.58 11.72 -16.01
C VAL A 342 15.70 10.51 -15.09
N ALA A 343 14.86 10.43 -14.06
CA ALA A 343 14.84 9.38 -13.07
C ALA A 343 13.43 8.79 -12.93
N LEU A 344 13.32 7.50 -12.60
CA LEU A 344 12.06 6.79 -12.39
C LEU A 344 12.08 5.99 -11.09
N CYS A 345 11.17 6.32 -10.19
CA CYS A 345 10.81 5.47 -9.05
C CYS A 345 9.66 4.56 -9.51
N PRO A 346 9.88 3.25 -9.67
CA PRO A 346 8.88 2.34 -10.25
C PRO A 346 7.80 1.95 -9.24
N GLU A 347 6.62 1.52 -9.74
CA GLU A 347 5.50 1.04 -8.93
C GLU A 347 5.88 -0.19 -8.10
N ASP A 348 6.46 -1.22 -8.74
CA ASP A 348 6.89 -2.42 -8.03
C ASP A 348 8.27 -2.22 -7.40
N ARG A 349 8.22 -1.85 -6.12
CA ARG A 349 9.43 -1.64 -5.31
C ARG A 349 10.31 -2.89 -5.25
N LYS A 350 9.73 -4.09 -5.12
CA LYS A 350 10.47 -5.33 -4.93
C LYS A 350 11.05 -5.87 -6.23
N ALA A 351 10.28 -5.84 -7.31
CA ALA A 351 10.73 -6.41 -8.58
C ALA A 351 11.64 -5.46 -9.37
N ALA A 352 11.37 -4.14 -9.33
CA ALA A 352 12.06 -3.15 -10.16
C ALA A 352 12.76 -2.04 -9.36
N GLY A 353 12.41 -1.88 -8.09
CA GLY A 353 12.91 -0.77 -7.27
C GLY A 353 14.20 -1.08 -6.55
N ILE A 354 14.24 -2.06 -5.65
CA ILE A 354 15.40 -2.40 -4.81
C ILE A 354 16.11 -3.66 -5.32
N VAL A 355 17.38 -3.81 -4.94
CA VAL A 355 18.12 -5.06 -5.07
C VAL A 355 18.27 -5.64 -3.67
N ASP A 356 17.47 -6.61 -3.34
CA ASP A 356 17.24 -7.14 -1.98
C ASP A 356 18.51 -7.55 -1.23
N ASP A 357 19.45 -8.17 -1.92
CA ASP A 357 20.70 -8.69 -1.33
C ASP A 357 21.79 -7.63 -1.18
N LEU A 358 21.63 -6.46 -1.80
CA LEU A 358 22.54 -5.35 -1.65
C LEU A 358 22.23 -4.53 -0.37
N THR A 359 23.27 -3.88 0.14
CA THR A 359 23.16 -2.97 1.28
C THR A 359 22.41 -1.69 0.93
N VAL A 360 22.01 -0.92 1.93
CA VAL A 360 21.42 0.43 1.77
C VAL A 360 22.36 1.31 0.94
N ARG A 361 23.65 1.35 1.29
CA ARG A 361 24.69 2.09 0.58
C ARG A 361 24.77 1.70 -0.89
N GLU A 362 24.87 0.41 -1.18
CA GLU A 362 24.98 -0.09 -2.55
C GLU A 362 23.74 0.21 -3.38
N ASN A 363 22.54 0.11 -2.78
CA ASN A 363 21.30 0.50 -3.43
C ASN A 363 21.27 2.00 -3.75
N ILE A 364 21.73 2.87 -2.84
CA ILE A 364 21.73 4.33 -3.06
C ILE A 364 22.67 4.72 -4.20
N ILE A 365 23.89 4.17 -4.24
CA ILE A 365 24.89 4.58 -5.23
C ILE A 365 24.69 3.95 -6.62
N LEU A 366 23.79 2.98 -6.76
CA LEU A 366 23.69 2.12 -7.95
C LEU A 366 23.52 2.93 -9.26
N ALA A 367 22.61 3.89 -9.29
CA ALA A 367 22.36 4.72 -10.48
C ALA A 367 23.53 5.68 -10.77
N MET A 368 24.18 6.24 -9.74
CA MET A 368 25.38 7.05 -9.91
C MET A 368 26.53 6.24 -10.48
N GLN A 369 26.75 5.03 -9.98
CA GLN A 369 27.78 4.13 -10.49
C GLN A 369 27.51 3.76 -11.94
N ALA A 370 26.25 3.48 -12.30
CA ALA A 370 25.86 3.22 -13.69
C ALA A 370 26.15 4.43 -14.60
N ASN A 371 25.91 5.65 -14.13
CA ASN A 371 26.20 6.89 -14.86
C ASN A 371 27.71 7.13 -15.05
N LYS A 372 28.53 6.85 -14.02
CA LYS A 372 30.01 6.93 -14.10
C LYS A 372 30.60 5.89 -15.08
N GLY A 373 29.93 4.77 -15.28
CA GLY A 373 30.33 3.67 -16.17
C GLY A 373 31.23 2.63 -15.50
N TRP A 374 31.54 1.56 -16.25
CA TRP A 374 32.17 0.33 -15.77
C TRP A 374 33.61 0.50 -15.28
N PHE A 375 34.35 1.52 -15.77
CA PHE A 375 35.77 1.70 -15.48
C PHE A 375 36.07 2.78 -14.43
N LYS A 376 35.05 3.51 -13.97
CA LYS A 376 35.22 4.62 -13.01
C LYS A 376 34.42 4.34 -11.75
N TYR A 377 34.96 3.49 -10.89
CA TYR A 377 34.31 3.17 -9.62
C TYR A 377 34.29 4.35 -8.67
N LEU A 378 33.19 4.47 -7.92
CA LEU A 378 33.14 5.29 -6.71
C LEU A 378 34.03 4.65 -5.65
N SER A 379 34.96 5.40 -5.06
CA SER A 379 35.74 4.92 -3.92
C SER A 379 34.79 4.54 -2.76
N LEU A 380 35.23 3.63 -1.90
CA LEU A 380 34.42 3.21 -0.75
C LEU A 380 34.07 4.41 0.15
N GLN A 381 35.01 5.34 0.34
CA GLN A 381 34.79 6.57 1.09
C GLN A 381 33.67 7.43 0.44
N GLU A 382 33.74 7.69 -0.88
CA GLU A 382 32.70 8.43 -1.60
C GLU A 382 31.33 7.76 -1.46
N GLN A 383 31.28 6.42 -1.52
CA GLN A 383 30.04 5.67 -1.35
C GLN A 383 29.40 5.89 0.02
N TYR A 384 30.19 5.88 1.10
CA TYR A 384 29.69 6.16 2.45
C TYR A 384 29.24 7.61 2.59
N GLU A 385 30.01 8.58 2.11
CA GLU A 385 29.66 10.00 2.17
C GLU A 385 28.32 10.28 1.46
N ILE A 386 28.10 9.68 0.28
CA ILE A 386 26.84 9.78 -0.47
C ILE A 386 25.72 9.11 0.33
N ALA A 387 25.92 7.88 0.78
CA ALA A 387 24.90 7.13 1.50
C ALA A 387 24.48 7.86 2.78
N ASP A 388 25.43 8.31 3.59
CA ASP A 388 25.15 9.03 4.84
C ASP A 388 24.40 10.34 4.58
N THR A 389 24.77 11.08 3.52
CA THR A 389 24.08 12.30 3.12
C THR A 389 22.58 12.02 2.86
N TYR A 390 22.25 11.00 2.05
CA TYR A 390 20.86 10.71 1.70
C TYR A 390 20.10 9.98 2.80
N ILE A 391 20.79 9.19 3.63
CA ILE A 391 20.19 8.60 4.84
C ILE A 391 19.73 9.71 5.79
N GLN A 392 20.54 10.74 6.00
CA GLN A 392 20.19 11.89 6.83
C GLN A 392 19.10 12.75 6.18
N LEU A 393 19.27 13.11 4.90
CA LEU A 393 18.32 13.96 4.15
C LEU A 393 16.90 13.39 4.17
N LEU A 394 16.77 12.08 3.94
CA LEU A 394 15.47 11.41 3.86
C LEU A 394 15.06 10.75 5.18
N SER A 395 15.85 10.93 6.24
CA SER A 395 15.60 10.30 7.55
C SER A 395 15.34 8.79 7.42
N ILE A 396 16.23 8.07 6.70
CA ILE A 396 16.12 6.63 6.51
C ILE A 396 16.47 5.94 7.83
N ALA A 397 15.51 5.23 8.42
CA ALA A 397 15.76 4.49 9.66
C ALA A 397 16.51 3.19 9.34
N THR A 398 17.82 3.24 9.49
CA THR A 398 18.74 2.10 9.35
C THR A 398 19.83 2.17 10.43
N PRO A 399 20.23 1.02 11.02
CA PRO A 399 21.33 0.99 12.00
C PRO A 399 22.70 1.25 11.36
N SER A 400 22.85 1.01 10.05
CA SER A 400 24.10 1.16 9.31
C SER A 400 23.83 1.26 7.80
N PRO A 401 24.65 2.00 7.02
CA PRO A 401 24.61 1.96 5.57
C PRO A 401 24.86 0.58 4.96
N ASP A 402 25.52 -0.32 5.69
CA ASP A 402 25.82 -1.70 5.26
C ASP A 402 24.71 -2.71 5.62
N GLN A 403 23.61 -2.27 6.22
CA GLN A 403 22.42 -3.10 6.43
C GLN A 403 21.85 -3.56 5.08
N PRO A 404 21.58 -4.87 4.87
CA PRO A 404 20.83 -5.32 3.70
C PRO A 404 19.48 -4.65 3.61
N VAL A 405 19.13 -4.09 2.43
CA VAL A 405 17.92 -3.27 2.25
C VAL A 405 16.62 -4.05 2.52
N LYS A 406 16.63 -5.36 2.27
CA LYS A 406 15.49 -6.25 2.57
C LYS A 406 15.05 -6.27 4.03
N ASN A 407 15.93 -5.90 4.95
CA ASN A 407 15.64 -5.86 6.39
C ASN A 407 14.95 -4.56 6.83
N LEU A 408 14.82 -3.58 5.95
CA LEU A 408 14.13 -2.32 6.25
C LEU A 408 12.62 -2.44 6.09
N SER A 409 11.88 -1.58 6.79
CA SER A 409 10.45 -1.40 6.56
C SER A 409 10.17 -0.88 5.14
N GLY A 410 8.95 -1.12 4.62
CA GLY A 410 8.55 -0.68 3.30
C GLY A 410 8.76 0.82 3.05
N GLY A 411 8.46 1.66 4.02
CA GLY A 411 8.70 3.11 3.92
C GLY A 411 10.18 3.47 3.82
N ASN A 412 11.06 2.80 4.59
CA ASN A 412 12.49 3.03 4.49
C ASN A 412 13.09 2.48 3.17
N GLN A 413 12.59 1.34 2.67
CA GLN A 413 12.96 0.84 1.35
C GLN A 413 12.58 1.86 0.25
N GLN A 414 11.40 2.47 0.33
CA GLN A 414 10.96 3.52 -0.59
C GLN A 414 11.88 4.74 -0.55
N LYS A 415 12.27 5.17 0.65
CA LYS A 415 13.24 6.26 0.84
C LYS A 415 14.63 5.92 0.26
N VAL A 416 15.07 4.65 0.33
CA VAL A 416 16.32 4.21 -0.32
C VAL A 416 16.23 4.30 -1.84
N ILE A 417 15.08 3.94 -2.46
CA ILE A 417 14.88 4.11 -3.91
C ILE A 417 14.91 5.60 -4.29
N LEU A 418 14.23 6.46 -3.52
CA LEU A 418 14.27 7.91 -3.73
C LEU A 418 15.71 8.45 -3.58
N ALA A 419 16.45 8.01 -2.56
CA ALA A 419 17.85 8.37 -2.36
C ALA A 419 18.71 8.03 -3.57
N ARG A 420 18.57 6.82 -4.14
CA ARG A 420 19.25 6.38 -5.37
C ARG A 420 19.08 7.37 -6.51
N TRP A 421 17.84 7.79 -6.74
CA TRP A 421 17.54 8.68 -7.84
C TRP A 421 17.95 10.11 -7.57
N LEU A 422 17.72 10.63 -6.37
CA LEU A 422 18.15 11.97 -5.99
C LEU A 422 19.68 12.12 -6.02
N ALA A 423 20.42 11.05 -5.71
CA ALA A 423 21.88 11.03 -5.80
C ALA A 423 22.40 11.29 -7.23
N THR A 424 21.61 11.01 -8.26
CA THR A 424 21.95 11.35 -9.65
C THR A 424 21.68 12.81 -10.01
N ASN A 425 21.11 13.60 -9.09
CA ASN A 425 20.66 14.98 -9.30
C ASN A 425 19.80 15.15 -10.56
N PRO A 426 18.66 14.47 -10.66
CA PRO A 426 17.83 14.53 -11.86
C PRO A 426 17.16 15.90 -12.03
N GLN A 427 16.88 16.27 -13.27
CA GLN A 427 16.05 17.43 -13.61
C GLN A 427 14.57 17.05 -13.71
N VAL A 428 14.29 15.80 -14.12
CA VAL A 428 12.95 15.23 -14.21
C VAL A 428 12.89 13.98 -13.34
N LEU A 429 11.95 13.94 -12.42
CA LEU A 429 11.72 12.81 -11.51
C LEU A 429 10.31 12.25 -11.72
N ILE A 430 10.22 11.02 -12.17
CA ILE A 430 8.96 10.29 -12.34
C ILE A 430 8.78 9.37 -11.14
N LEU A 431 7.63 9.48 -10.49
CA LEU A 431 7.30 8.76 -9.27
C LEU A 431 6.00 7.97 -9.53
N ASP A 432 6.16 6.66 -9.73
CA ASP A 432 5.03 5.77 -9.96
C ASP A 432 4.66 5.05 -8.64
N GLU A 433 3.49 5.39 -8.11
CA GLU A 433 2.95 4.90 -6.83
C GLU A 433 3.96 4.98 -5.66
N PRO A 434 4.65 6.13 -5.46
CA PRO A 434 5.75 6.22 -4.50
C PRO A 434 5.30 6.05 -3.04
N THR A 435 4.01 6.11 -2.80
CA THR A 435 3.36 6.05 -1.48
C THR A 435 2.60 4.75 -1.24
N ARG A 436 2.64 3.82 -2.18
CA ARG A 436 1.91 2.56 -2.09
C ARG A 436 2.49 1.64 -1.01
N GLY A 437 1.61 1.17 -0.09
CA GLY A 437 1.98 0.21 0.96
C GLY A 437 2.95 0.77 2.01
N ILE A 438 2.94 2.08 2.22
CA ILE A 438 3.68 2.75 3.30
C ILE A 438 2.71 3.47 4.22
N ASP A 439 3.18 3.81 5.42
CA ASP A 439 2.36 4.48 6.44
C ASP A 439 2.09 5.96 6.10
N VAL A 440 1.05 6.52 6.73
CA VAL A 440 0.56 7.88 6.45
C VAL A 440 1.61 8.95 6.74
N GLY A 441 2.46 8.75 7.75
CA GLY A 441 3.54 9.70 8.09
C GLY A 441 4.60 9.74 6.99
N THR A 442 5.07 8.59 6.54
CA THR A 442 6.03 8.48 5.43
C THR A 442 5.43 9.00 4.12
N LYS A 443 4.12 8.78 3.85
CA LYS A 443 3.43 9.37 2.70
C LYS A 443 3.53 10.89 2.69
N ALA A 444 3.21 11.54 3.81
CA ALA A 444 3.28 12.99 3.95
C ALA A 444 4.71 13.52 3.74
N GLU A 445 5.72 12.82 4.26
CA GLU A 445 7.14 13.19 4.05
C GLU A 445 7.54 13.12 2.56
N ILE A 446 7.11 12.07 1.83
CA ILE A 446 7.38 11.94 0.40
C ILE A 446 6.67 13.04 -0.40
N GLN A 447 5.40 13.34 -0.11
CA GLN A 447 4.66 14.42 -0.76
C GLN A 447 5.33 15.78 -0.54
N LYS A 448 5.74 16.08 0.69
CA LYS A 448 6.49 17.31 1.02
C LYS A 448 7.82 17.38 0.27
N LEU A 449 8.55 16.28 0.18
CA LEU A 449 9.78 16.18 -0.59
C LEU A 449 9.55 16.49 -2.08
N VAL A 450 8.49 15.93 -2.69
CA VAL A 450 8.17 16.17 -4.12
C VAL A 450 7.89 17.65 -4.37
N LEU A 451 7.14 18.31 -3.49
CA LEU A 451 6.88 19.74 -3.59
C LEU A 451 8.17 20.58 -3.42
N SER A 452 9.05 20.22 -2.47
CA SER A 452 10.33 20.93 -2.29
C SER A 452 11.26 20.76 -3.50
N LEU A 453 11.26 19.59 -4.15
CA LEU A 453 12.01 19.37 -5.38
C LEU A 453 11.50 20.25 -6.55
N ALA A 454 10.18 20.45 -6.62
CA ALA A 454 9.60 21.40 -7.58
C ALA A 454 10.04 22.84 -7.26
N GLU A 455 10.04 23.27 -5.99
CA GLU A 455 10.58 24.60 -5.60
C GLU A 455 12.05 24.79 -6.01
N GLU A 456 12.86 23.72 -5.97
CA GLU A 456 14.22 23.71 -6.46
C GLU A 456 14.33 23.79 -7.99
N GLY A 457 13.19 23.81 -8.71
CA GLY A 457 13.14 23.92 -10.17
C GLY A 457 13.20 22.57 -10.90
N LYS A 458 13.02 21.44 -10.23
CA LYS A 458 12.88 20.13 -10.89
C LYS A 458 11.45 19.96 -11.43
N ALA A 459 11.28 19.16 -12.49
CA ALA A 459 9.98 18.70 -12.94
C ALA A 459 9.68 17.34 -12.31
N CYS A 460 8.48 17.18 -11.77
CA CYS A 460 8.07 15.91 -11.18
C CYS A 460 6.79 15.37 -11.87
N VAL A 461 6.75 14.07 -12.12
CA VAL A 461 5.51 13.35 -12.43
C VAL A 461 5.15 12.55 -11.19
N PHE A 462 3.92 12.72 -10.68
CA PHE A 462 3.43 12.05 -9.50
C PHE A 462 2.21 11.20 -9.84
N ILE A 463 2.34 9.89 -9.73
CA ILE A 463 1.30 8.92 -10.00
C ILE A 463 0.88 8.32 -8.67
N SER A 464 -0.40 8.37 -8.35
CA SER A 464 -0.96 7.67 -7.19
C SER A 464 -2.36 7.16 -7.51
N SER A 465 -2.68 5.99 -6.98
CA SER A 465 -4.04 5.42 -6.96
C SER A 465 -4.96 6.15 -5.98
N GLU A 466 -4.39 6.90 -5.02
CA GLU A 466 -5.12 7.72 -4.08
C GLU A 466 -5.30 9.13 -4.65
N LEU A 467 -6.49 9.44 -5.13
CA LEU A 467 -6.78 10.72 -5.78
C LEU A 467 -6.51 11.94 -4.88
N GLU A 468 -6.73 11.81 -3.57
CA GLU A 468 -6.41 12.84 -2.59
C GLU A 468 -4.92 13.21 -2.59
N GLU A 469 -4.02 12.22 -2.80
CA GLU A 469 -2.58 12.47 -2.89
C GLU A 469 -2.22 13.25 -4.16
N VAL A 470 -2.81 12.87 -5.30
CA VAL A 470 -2.61 13.56 -6.58
C VAL A 470 -3.08 15.02 -6.48
N LEU A 471 -4.28 15.23 -5.94
CA LEU A 471 -4.86 16.57 -5.74
C LEU A 471 -3.99 17.46 -4.86
N ARG A 472 -3.46 16.88 -3.79
CA ARG A 472 -2.65 17.61 -2.79
C ARG A 472 -1.27 17.99 -3.31
N THR A 473 -0.65 17.12 -4.12
CA THR A 473 0.76 17.24 -4.51
C THR A 473 0.95 17.90 -5.89
N SER A 474 -0.03 17.79 -6.80
CA SER A 474 0.15 18.19 -8.19
C SER A 474 -0.31 19.63 -8.47
N HIS A 475 0.42 20.34 -9.33
CA HIS A 475 0.07 21.66 -9.85
C HIS A 475 -0.87 21.55 -11.06
N ARG A 476 -0.71 20.47 -11.84
CA ARG A 476 -1.52 20.13 -13.01
C ARG A 476 -1.80 18.64 -12.99
N ILE A 477 -3.01 18.24 -13.36
CA ILE A 477 -3.44 16.84 -13.33
C ILE A 477 -3.88 16.44 -14.73
N VAL A 478 -3.28 15.37 -15.24
CA VAL A 478 -3.65 14.70 -16.48
C VAL A 478 -4.45 13.44 -16.13
N VAL A 479 -5.63 13.30 -16.69
CA VAL A 479 -6.51 12.15 -16.46
C VAL A 479 -6.39 11.18 -17.63
N LEU A 480 -6.04 9.94 -17.31
CA LEU A 480 -5.99 8.83 -18.25
C LEU A 480 -7.18 7.88 -18.00
N ARG A 481 -7.89 7.51 -19.07
CA ARG A 481 -8.97 6.53 -19.07
C ARG A 481 -8.85 5.64 -20.30
N GLU A 482 -8.92 4.31 -20.09
CA GLU A 482 -8.85 3.34 -21.19
C GLU A 482 -7.66 3.56 -22.12
N ARG A 483 -6.51 3.97 -21.53
CA ARG A 483 -5.23 4.23 -22.24
C ARG A 483 -5.22 5.51 -23.09
N GLU A 484 -6.17 6.41 -22.87
CA GLU A 484 -6.28 7.71 -23.54
C GLU A 484 -6.19 8.85 -22.52
N LYS A 485 -5.59 9.97 -22.92
CA LYS A 485 -5.67 11.23 -22.19
C LYS A 485 -7.03 11.86 -22.44
N VAL A 486 -7.90 11.84 -21.43
CA VAL A 486 -9.27 12.34 -21.56
C VAL A 486 -9.46 13.76 -21.03
N ALA A 487 -8.61 14.21 -20.11
CA ALA A 487 -8.69 15.56 -19.56
C ALA A 487 -7.34 16.04 -19.03
N GLU A 488 -7.20 17.35 -18.89
CA GLU A 488 -6.07 18.00 -18.24
C GLU A 488 -6.59 19.22 -17.47
N PHE A 489 -6.23 19.29 -16.19
CA PHE A 489 -6.65 20.33 -15.27
C PHE A 489 -5.42 21.04 -14.69
N ALA A 490 -5.39 22.37 -14.78
CA ALA A 490 -4.36 23.20 -14.17
C ALA A 490 -4.95 23.97 -12.96
N GLY A 491 -4.17 24.11 -11.90
CA GLY A 491 -4.58 24.79 -10.71
C GLY A 491 -5.44 23.95 -9.76
N GLU A 492 -6.30 24.60 -8.98
CA GLU A 492 -7.19 23.92 -8.05
C GLU A 492 -8.37 23.29 -8.79
N VAL A 493 -8.53 21.98 -8.61
CA VAL A 493 -9.65 21.21 -9.11
C VAL A 493 -10.21 20.34 -7.98
N ASP A 494 -11.51 20.17 -7.94
CA ASP A 494 -12.15 19.33 -6.92
C ASP A 494 -12.09 17.84 -7.32
N GLU A 495 -12.19 17.00 -6.31
CA GLU A 495 -12.13 15.54 -6.47
C GLU A 495 -13.26 15.02 -7.38
N LYS A 496 -14.47 15.61 -7.29
CA LYS A 496 -15.63 15.19 -8.07
C LYS A 496 -15.42 15.40 -9.58
N THR A 497 -14.81 16.50 -9.96
CA THR A 497 -14.49 16.80 -11.36
C THR A 497 -13.54 15.76 -11.95
N ILE A 498 -12.50 15.35 -11.20
CA ILE A 498 -11.58 14.32 -11.69
C ILE A 498 -12.25 12.95 -11.73
N ILE A 499 -13.04 12.58 -10.71
CA ILE A 499 -13.81 11.32 -10.72
C ILE A 499 -14.77 11.29 -11.92
N HIS A 500 -15.42 12.42 -12.25
CA HIS A 500 -16.30 12.53 -13.44
C HIS A 500 -15.54 12.27 -14.74
N ALA A 501 -14.33 12.86 -14.91
CA ALA A 501 -13.48 12.63 -16.07
C ALA A 501 -13.01 11.16 -16.17
N ILE A 502 -12.65 10.54 -15.03
CA ILE A 502 -12.28 9.13 -14.97
C ILE A 502 -13.46 8.22 -15.33
N ALA A 503 -14.68 8.55 -14.87
CA ALA A 503 -15.89 7.74 -15.09
C ALA A 503 -16.51 7.90 -16.48
N GLY A 504 -16.09 8.89 -17.28
CA GLY A 504 -16.62 9.12 -18.65
C GLY A 504 -17.78 10.09 -18.72
N GLY A 505 -18.03 10.89 -17.67
CA GLY A 505 -18.94 12.04 -17.75
C GLY A 505 -18.33 13.17 -18.56
N GLU A 506 -19.14 13.92 -19.29
CA GLU A 506 -18.71 15.17 -19.91
C GLU A 506 -18.29 16.15 -18.79
N ALA A 507 -17.12 16.78 -18.95
CA ALA A 507 -16.55 17.73 -18.02
C ALA A 507 -17.27 19.09 -18.09
#